data_b231f10b3e7c135273e8c2d990525a38
#
_entry.id   b231f10b3e7c135273e8c2d990525a38
#
_cell.length_a   1.000
_cell.length_b   1.000
_cell.length_c   1.000
_cell.angle_alpha   90.00
_cell.angle_beta   90.00
_cell.angle_gamma   90.00
#
_symmetry.space_group_name_H-M   'P 1'
#
loop_
_entity.id
_entity.type
_entity.pdbx_description
1 polymer ?
#
loop_
_entity_poly.entity_id
_entity_poly.type
_entity_poly.pdbx_seq_one_letter_code
_entity_poly.pdbx_strand_id
1 'polypeptide(L)'
;IEEDHLDFFKDINDIRNSFNRFANLLPENGNLIINTDIENYQDITDGIKAKVITYGISDETADFYAKNISYDENGCGNFTLVRYGKETEKYQLHVSGRHNISNCLAALAVADCYDISAKQVQMGLSGFRGTERRFEYKGEKNGFTIIDDYAHHPTEIKATLSSAAVYPHQKLWVAFQPVSYTHLRAHETLSDL
;
A
#
# COMPACT_ATOMS: atom_id res chain seq x y z
N ILE A 1 1.55 -0.14 9.68
CA ILE A 1 0.98 -0.79 10.89
C ILE A 1 0.31 0.27 11.70
N GLU A 2 -0.94 0.08 12.04
CA GLU A 2 -1.82 1.02 12.74
C GLU A 2 -2.61 0.26 13.80
N GLU A 3 -3.24 0.98 14.72
CA GLU A 3 -4.13 0.38 15.70
C GLU A 3 -5.38 -0.16 15.02
N ASP A 4 -5.48 -1.46 14.94
CA ASP A 4 -6.62 -2.22 14.43
C ASP A 4 -6.80 -3.49 15.26
N HIS A 5 -7.99 -4.06 15.23
CA HIS A 5 -8.31 -5.26 16.01
C HIS A 5 -7.99 -5.14 17.52
N LEU A 6 -8.32 -3.98 18.12
CA LEU A 6 -8.10 -3.72 19.55
C LEU A 6 -9.00 -4.55 20.47
N ASP A 7 -9.91 -5.35 19.93
CA ASP A 7 -10.60 -6.44 20.61
C ASP A 7 -9.67 -7.63 20.89
N PHE A 8 -8.60 -7.78 20.10
CA PHE A 8 -7.59 -8.83 20.24
C PHE A 8 -6.25 -8.29 20.74
N PHE A 9 -5.76 -7.18 20.16
CA PHE A 9 -4.50 -6.56 20.55
C PHE A 9 -4.72 -5.49 21.61
N LYS A 10 -3.80 -5.43 22.58
CA LYS A 10 -3.88 -4.49 23.68
C LYS A 10 -3.58 -3.05 23.25
N ASP A 11 -2.59 -2.86 22.41
CA ASP A 11 -2.11 -1.58 21.90
C ASP A 11 -1.20 -1.77 20.67
N ILE A 12 -0.71 -0.67 20.10
CA ILE A 12 0.19 -0.68 18.94
C ILE A 12 1.48 -1.47 19.20
N ASN A 13 1.99 -1.50 20.43
CA ASN A 13 3.21 -2.23 20.76
C ASN A 13 2.96 -3.73 20.75
N ASP A 14 1.79 -4.18 21.19
CA ASP A 14 1.39 -5.59 21.11
C ASP A 14 1.25 -6.04 19.65
N ILE A 15 0.71 -5.17 18.78
CA ILE A 15 0.66 -5.39 17.33
C ILE A 15 2.09 -5.51 16.76
N ARG A 16 2.99 -4.55 17.06
CA ARG A 16 4.39 -4.58 16.62
C ARG A 16 5.12 -5.84 17.08
N ASN A 17 4.95 -6.20 18.34
CA ASN A 17 5.52 -7.44 18.90
C ASN A 17 5.01 -8.69 18.19
N SER A 18 3.74 -8.70 17.79
CA SER A 18 3.17 -9.80 17.02
C SER A 18 3.80 -9.90 15.64
N PHE A 19 4.01 -8.78 14.95
CA PHE A 19 4.72 -8.74 13.67
C PHE A 19 6.20 -9.14 13.82
N ASN A 20 6.89 -8.70 14.88
CA ASN A 20 8.26 -9.13 15.16
C ASN A 20 8.33 -10.64 15.38
N ARG A 21 7.42 -11.22 16.19
CA ARG A 21 7.36 -12.68 16.38
C ARG A 21 7.13 -13.42 15.07
N PHE A 22 6.22 -12.91 14.23
CA PHE A 22 5.97 -13.48 12.91
C PHE A 22 7.21 -13.41 12.01
N ALA A 23 7.88 -12.26 11.96
CA ALA A 23 9.09 -12.07 11.17
C ALA A 23 10.26 -12.96 11.65
N ASN A 24 10.36 -13.22 12.95
CA ASN A 24 11.36 -14.13 13.53
C ASN A 24 11.11 -15.62 13.20
N LEU A 25 9.98 -15.97 12.57
CA LEU A 25 9.77 -17.32 12.03
C LEU A 25 10.52 -17.56 10.72
N LEU A 26 11.07 -16.53 10.11
CA LEU A 26 11.84 -16.65 8.88
C LEU A 26 13.13 -17.44 9.15
N PRO A 27 13.49 -18.38 8.25
CA PRO A 27 14.77 -19.05 8.32
C PRO A 27 15.92 -18.06 8.04
N GLU A 28 17.13 -18.38 8.48
CA GLU A 28 18.31 -17.51 8.31
C GLU A 28 18.61 -17.18 6.82
N ASN A 29 18.27 -18.08 5.91
CA ASN A 29 18.40 -17.86 4.46
C ASN A 29 17.14 -17.21 3.83
N GLY A 30 16.16 -16.79 4.62
CA GLY A 30 14.97 -16.10 4.15
C GLY A 30 15.21 -14.62 3.92
N ASN A 31 14.18 -13.94 3.39
CA ASN A 31 14.18 -12.50 3.22
C ASN A 31 12.94 -11.90 3.90
N LEU A 32 13.14 -10.84 4.67
CA LEU A 32 12.09 -9.96 5.17
C LEU A 32 12.08 -8.68 4.32
N ILE A 33 10.98 -8.42 3.65
CA ILE A 33 10.79 -7.16 2.91
C ILE A 33 9.87 -6.27 3.75
N ILE A 34 10.35 -5.09 4.16
CA ILE A 34 9.64 -4.21 5.09
C ILE A 34 9.59 -2.78 4.60
N ASN A 35 8.45 -2.14 4.85
CA ASN A 35 8.22 -0.73 4.51
C ASN A 35 8.80 0.18 5.59
N THR A 36 9.70 1.09 5.21
CA THR A 36 10.32 2.09 6.10
C THR A 36 9.40 3.27 6.41
N ASP A 37 8.31 3.45 5.68
CA ASP A 37 7.28 4.45 6.01
C ASP A 37 6.43 4.01 7.24
N ILE A 38 6.62 2.79 7.74
CA ILE A 38 6.04 2.32 9.00
C ILE A 38 6.83 2.93 10.15
N GLU A 39 6.14 3.67 11.00
CA GLU A 39 6.76 4.25 12.20
C GLU A 39 7.36 3.16 13.10
N ASN A 40 8.65 3.33 13.47
CA ASN A 40 9.41 2.39 14.30
C ASN A 40 9.44 0.96 13.69
N TYR A 41 9.58 0.82 12.37
CA TYR A 41 9.67 -0.49 11.72
C TYR A 41 10.84 -1.33 12.27
N GLN A 42 11.84 -0.68 12.87
CA GLN A 42 12.99 -1.33 13.50
C GLN A 42 12.57 -2.27 14.63
N ASP A 43 11.49 -1.94 15.36
CA ASP A 43 10.96 -2.82 16.42
C ASP A 43 10.51 -4.18 15.85
N ILE A 44 10.10 -4.20 14.58
CA ILE A 44 9.66 -5.42 13.89
C ILE A 44 10.87 -6.22 13.41
N THR A 45 11.96 -5.55 13.07
CA THR A 45 13.17 -6.20 12.54
C THR A 45 14.18 -6.60 13.61
N ASP A 46 13.93 -6.28 14.86
CA ASP A 46 14.83 -6.63 15.96
C ASP A 46 15.00 -8.14 16.13
N GLY A 47 16.24 -8.58 16.25
CA GLY A 47 16.60 -9.99 16.44
C GLY A 47 16.43 -10.89 15.21
N ILE A 48 16.02 -10.36 14.05
CA ILE A 48 15.83 -11.16 12.83
C ILE A 48 17.19 -11.58 12.26
N LYS A 49 17.32 -12.87 11.97
CA LYS A 49 18.53 -13.45 11.35
C LYS A 49 18.46 -13.49 9.83
N ALA A 50 17.25 -13.45 9.27
CA ALA A 50 17.03 -13.39 7.85
C ALA A 50 17.51 -12.05 7.26
N LYS A 51 17.76 -12.00 5.95
CA LYS A 51 18.12 -10.75 5.28
C LYS A 51 16.93 -9.80 5.32
N VAL A 52 17.14 -8.59 5.85
CA VAL A 52 16.15 -7.50 5.81
C VAL A 52 16.38 -6.68 4.55
N ILE A 53 15.32 -6.47 3.78
CA ILE A 53 15.28 -5.63 2.58
C ILE A 53 14.23 -4.56 2.82
N THR A 54 14.65 -3.31 2.74
CA THR A 54 13.80 -2.17 3.04
C THR A 54 13.22 -1.54 1.79
N TYR A 55 11.98 -1.05 1.86
CA TYR A 55 11.42 -0.20 0.81
C TYR A 55 10.61 0.93 1.41
N GLY A 56 10.52 2.05 0.70
CA GLY A 56 9.73 3.21 1.12
C GLY A 56 9.56 4.24 0.02
N ILE A 57 8.57 5.12 0.18
CA ILE A 57 8.38 6.24 -0.74
C ILE A 57 9.01 7.51 -0.17
N SER A 58 9.00 7.65 1.15
CA SER A 58 9.47 8.86 1.86
C SER A 58 10.93 8.74 2.33
N ASP A 59 11.49 7.55 2.30
CA ASP A 59 12.84 7.25 2.77
C ASP A 59 13.78 6.92 1.61
N GLU A 60 14.62 7.88 1.23
CA GLU A 60 15.63 7.72 0.18
C GLU A 60 16.84 6.85 0.62
N THR A 61 16.88 6.39 1.87
CA THR A 61 17.91 5.48 2.37
C THR A 61 17.50 4.01 2.29
N ALA A 62 16.22 3.73 1.99
CA ALA A 62 15.73 2.38 1.79
C ALA A 62 16.42 1.68 0.62
N ASP A 63 16.50 0.35 0.66
CA ASP A 63 17.09 -0.46 -0.42
C ASP A 63 16.32 -0.27 -1.74
N PHE A 64 15.00 -0.09 -1.65
CA PHE A 64 14.11 0.18 -2.79
C PHE A 64 13.28 1.42 -2.52
N TYR A 65 13.44 2.46 -3.34
CA TYR A 65 12.58 3.63 -3.25
C TYR A 65 12.29 4.25 -4.62
N ALA A 66 11.28 5.10 -4.66
CA ALA A 66 10.80 5.72 -5.89
C ALA A 66 11.27 7.18 -5.98
N LYS A 67 11.92 7.53 -7.10
CA LYS A 67 12.24 8.91 -7.48
C LYS A 67 11.38 9.38 -8.65
N ASN A 68 11.36 10.71 -8.85
CA ASN A 68 10.69 11.35 -10.00
C ASN A 68 9.23 10.88 -10.14
N ILE A 69 8.52 10.77 -9.01
CA ILE A 69 7.13 10.35 -8.99
C ILE A 69 6.28 11.39 -9.71
N SER A 70 5.47 10.91 -10.66
CA SER A 70 4.44 11.70 -11.34
C SER A 70 3.19 10.85 -11.52
N TYR A 71 2.08 11.50 -11.83
CA TYR A 71 0.80 10.81 -12.02
C TYR A 71 0.21 11.20 -13.37
N ASP A 72 -0.46 10.26 -14.03
CA ASP A 72 -1.25 10.54 -15.21
C ASP A 72 -2.62 11.14 -14.83
N GLU A 73 -3.45 11.40 -15.85
CA GLU A 73 -4.80 11.97 -15.67
C GLU A 73 -5.76 11.10 -14.84
N ASN A 74 -5.47 9.80 -14.71
CA ASN A 74 -6.24 8.85 -13.91
C ASN A 74 -5.62 8.62 -12.52
N GLY A 75 -4.57 9.38 -12.16
CA GLY A 75 -3.85 9.23 -10.90
C GLY A 75 -2.96 8.00 -10.83
N CYS A 76 -2.67 7.35 -11.96
CA CYS A 76 -1.76 6.21 -12.03
C CYS A 76 -0.31 6.68 -11.93
N GLY A 77 0.47 6.03 -11.09
CA GLY A 77 1.82 6.46 -10.76
C GLY A 77 2.85 6.09 -11.83
N ASN A 78 3.78 7.01 -12.09
CA ASN A 78 5.02 6.78 -12.82
C ASN A 78 6.19 7.14 -11.92
N PHE A 79 7.25 6.36 -11.93
CA PHE A 79 8.42 6.61 -11.09
C PHE A 79 9.69 5.97 -11.66
N THR A 80 10.83 6.46 -11.20
CA THR A 80 12.14 5.83 -11.42
C THR A 80 12.47 5.01 -10.17
N LEU A 81 12.78 3.73 -10.32
CA LEU A 81 13.24 2.91 -9.21
C LEU A 81 14.68 3.28 -8.85
N VAL A 82 14.94 3.48 -7.58
CA VAL A 82 16.29 3.42 -7.01
C VAL A 82 16.41 2.11 -6.23
N ARG A 83 17.40 1.30 -6.60
CA ARG A 83 17.69 0.01 -6.00
C ARG A 83 19.10 -0.01 -5.48
N TYR A 84 19.27 -0.24 -4.16
CA TYR A 84 20.57 -0.21 -3.49
C TYR A 84 21.40 1.04 -3.83
N GLY A 85 20.75 2.22 -3.77
CA GLY A 85 21.36 3.51 -4.03
C GLY A 85 21.65 3.84 -5.50
N LYS A 86 21.19 3.01 -6.46
CA LYS A 86 21.39 3.25 -7.90
C LYS A 86 20.03 3.42 -8.60
N GLU A 87 19.91 4.50 -9.37
CA GLU A 87 18.77 4.66 -10.27
C GLU A 87 18.82 3.58 -11.35
N THR A 88 17.67 2.95 -11.57
CA THR A 88 17.51 1.85 -12.52
C THR A 88 16.38 2.15 -13.50
N GLU A 89 15.40 1.27 -13.64
CA GLU A 89 14.35 1.38 -14.63
C GLU A 89 13.25 2.36 -14.22
N LYS A 90 12.52 2.84 -15.22
CA LYS A 90 11.26 3.55 -15.02
C LYS A 90 10.09 2.59 -15.06
N TYR A 91 9.16 2.78 -14.16
CA TYR A 91 7.94 1.99 -14.07
C TYR A 91 6.70 2.87 -14.21
N GLN A 92 5.71 2.37 -14.91
CA GLN A 92 4.38 2.94 -15.03
C GLN A 92 3.36 1.96 -14.46
N LEU A 93 2.50 2.46 -13.58
CA LEU A 93 1.38 1.70 -13.03
C LEU A 93 0.10 1.99 -13.82
N HIS A 94 -0.82 1.05 -13.77
CA HIS A 94 -2.18 1.19 -14.34
C HIS A 94 -3.24 1.12 -13.23
N VAL A 95 -2.83 1.42 -12.01
CA VAL A 95 -3.66 1.55 -10.81
C VAL A 95 -3.34 2.87 -10.14
N SER A 96 -4.36 3.57 -9.68
CA SER A 96 -4.23 4.91 -9.12
C SER A 96 -3.79 4.90 -7.66
N GLY A 97 -3.19 6.00 -7.22
CA GLY A 97 -2.87 6.27 -5.84
C GLY A 97 -1.41 6.00 -5.45
N ARG A 98 -0.90 6.86 -4.55
CA ARG A 98 0.47 6.79 -4.03
C ARG A 98 0.78 5.45 -3.34
N HIS A 99 -0.20 4.88 -2.64
CA HIS A 99 -0.06 3.60 -1.96
C HIS A 99 0.26 2.45 -2.93
N ASN A 100 -0.20 2.52 -4.19
CA ASN A 100 0.13 1.52 -5.20
C ASN A 100 1.58 1.61 -5.69
N ILE A 101 2.23 2.78 -5.61
CA ILE A 101 3.69 2.89 -5.81
C ILE A 101 4.40 2.14 -4.68
N SER A 102 3.99 2.31 -3.43
CA SER A 102 4.54 1.58 -2.28
C SER A 102 4.38 0.05 -2.45
N ASN A 103 3.19 -0.40 -2.84
CA ASN A 103 2.93 -1.82 -3.11
C ASN A 103 3.81 -2.36 -4.25
N CYS A 104 4.03 -1.54 -5.30
CA CYS A 104 4.91 -1.90 -6.40
C CYS A 104 6.37 -2.03 -5.94
N LEU A 105 6.87 -1.14 -5.08
CA LEU A 105 8.22 -1.25 -4.52
C LEU A 105 8.42 -2.56 -3.76
N ALA A 106 7.44 -2.99 -2.97
CA ALA A 106 7.48 -4.30 -2.31
C ALA A 106 7.56 -5.45 -3.34
N ALA A 107 6.74 -5.39 -4.39
CA ALA A 107 6.75 -6.41 -5.45
C ALA A 107 8.09 -6.42 -6.21
N LEU A 108 8.70 -5.25 -6.44
CA LEU A 108 10.02 -5.12 -7.06
C LEU A 108 11.12 -5.73 -6.18
N ALA A 109 11.06 -5.53 -4.87
CA ALA A 109 11.98 -6.15 -3.93
C ALA A 109 11.83 -7.69 -3.89
N VAL A 110 10.60 -8.22 -3.99
CA VAL A 110 10.36 -9.65 -4.16
C VAL A 110 10.94 -10.15 -5.48
N ALA A 111 10.70 -9.43 -6.58
CA ALA A 111 11.21 -9.79 -7.90
C ALA A 111 12.76 -9.88 -7.91
N ASP A 112 13.42 -8.96 -7.21
CA ASP A 112 14.88 -8.98 -7.05
C ASP A 112 15.38 -10.22 -6.31
N CYS A 113 14.67 -10.67 -5.27
CA CYS A 113 15.00 -11.89 -4.53
C CYS A 113 14.94 -13.18 -5.39
N TYR A 114 14.19 -13.15 -6.48
CA TYR A 114 13.99 -14.29 -7.38
C TYR A 114 14.63 -14.08 -8.76
N ASP A 115 15.52 -13.10 -8.91
CA ASP A 115 16.20 -12.77 -10.17
C ASP A 115 15.25 -12.56 -11.36
N ILE A 116 14.04 -12.04 -11.09
CA ILE A 116 13.07 -11.71 -12.13
C ILE A 116 13.54 -10.45 -12.84
N SER A 117 13.72 -10.54 -14.15
CA SER A 117 14.23 -9.41 -14.93
C SER A 117 13.25 -8.24 -14.99
N ALA A 118 13.79 -7.01 -15.10
CA ALA A 118 12.99 -5.80 -15.23
C ALA A 118 11.97 -5.89 -16.39
N LYS A 119 12.32 -6.54 -17.50
CA LYS A 119 11.41 -6.76 -18.62
C LYS A 119 10.20 -7.62 -18.22
N GLN A 120 10.41 -8.69 -17.46
CA GLN A 120 9.32 -9.55 -16.97
C GLN A 120 8.42 -8.80 -15.99
N VAL A 121 9.03 -8.02 -15.09
CA VAL A 121 8.28 -7.16 -14.17
C VAL A 121 7.43 -6.14 -14.92
N GLN A 122 8.00 -5.44 -15.91
CA GLN A 122 7.27 -4.48 -16.75
C GLN A 122 6.11 -5.14 -17.50
N MET A 123 6.31 -6.36 -18.00
CA MET A 123 5.22 -7.14 -18.64
C MET A 123 4.09 -7.45 -17.64
N GLY A 124 4.42 -7.87 -16.42
CA GLY A 124 3.44 -8.11 -15.36
C GLY A 124 2.66 -6.86 -14.98
N LEU A 125 3.37 -5.74 -14.76
CA LEU A 125 2.76 -4.45 -14.42
C LEU A 125 1.88 -3.91 -15.56
N SER A 126 2.27 -4.11 -16.83
CA SER A 126 1.48 -3.66 -17.98
C SER A 126 0.12 -4.35 -18.09
N GLY A 127 -0.02 -5.56 -17.55
CA GLY A 127 -1.27 -6.31 -17.50
C GLY A 127 -2.09 -6.12 -16.21
N PHE A 128 -1.48 -5.59 -15.16
CA PHE A 128 -2.14 -5.44 -13.85
C PHE A 128 -3.11 -4.27 -13.84
N ARG A 129 -4.36 -4.51 -13.46
CA ARG A 129 -5.43 -3.51 -13.39
C ARG A 129 -6.01 -3.32 -11.98
N GLY A 130 -5.31 -3.83 -10.97
CA GLY A 130 -5.76 -3.79 -9.59
C GLY A 130 -6.34 -5.13 -9.11
N THR A 131 -6.80 -5.12 -7.89
CA THR A 131 -7.48 -6.24 -7.25
C THR A 131 -8.96 -5.89 -7.04
N GLU A 132 -9.81 -6.89 -6.97
CA GLU A 132 -11.23 -6.70 -6.65
C GLU A 132 -11.39 -5.91 -5.35
N ARG A 133 -12.35 -4.99 -5.34
CA ARG A 133 -12.69 -4.14 -4.19
C ARG A 133 -11.50 -3.29 -3.66
N ARG A 134 -10.58 -2.87 -4.52
CA ARG A 134 -9.50 -1.93 -4.23
C ARG A 134 -9.45 -0.86 -5.31
N PHE A 135 -10.22 0.22 -5.13
CA PHE A 135 -10.49 1.27 -6.12
C PHE A 135 -10.90 0.67 -7.48
N GLU A 136 -11.76 -0.33 -7.40
CA GLU A 136 -12.14 -1.15 -8.55
C GLU A 136 -13.17 -0.42 -9.42
N TYR A 137 -12.85 -0.20 -10.69
CA TYR A 137 -13.81 0.32 -11.66
C TYR A 137 -14.86 -0.75 -11.98
N LYS A 138 -16.11 -0.51 -11.62
CA LYS A 138 -17.24 -1.43 -11.86
C LYS A 138 -18.00 -1.11 -13.13
N GLY A 139 -17.80 0.06 -13.71
CA GLY A 139 -18.45 0.46 -14.94
C GLY A 139 -18.98 1.89 -14.91
N GLU A 140 -19.65 2.26 -15.99
CA GLU A 140 -20.29 3.56 -16.16
C GLU A 140 -21.78 3.38 -16.53
N LYS A 141 -22.64 4.16 -15.91
CA LYS A 141 -24.07 4.18 -16.22
C LYS A 141 -24.63 5.60 -16.12
N ASN A 142 -25.27 6.08 -17.18
CA ASN A 142 -25.89 7.40 -17.27
C ASN A 142 -24.91 8.56 -16.90
N GLY A 143 -23.61 8.43 -17.26
CA GLY A 143 -22.59 9.41 -16.95
C GLY A 143 -22.06 9.32 -15.52
N PHE A 144 -22.40 8.29 -14.75
CA PHE A 144 -21.85 8.00 -13.44
C PHE A 144 -20.80 6.89 -13.55
N THR A 145 -19.58 7.18 -13.18
CA THR A 145 -18.54 6.17 -12.96
C THR A 145 -18.74 5.53 -11.59
N ILE A 146 -18.75 4.21 -11.53
CA ILE A 146 -18.94 3.44 -10.30
C ILE A 146 -17.63 2.79 -9.94
N ILE A 147 -17.14 3.08 -8.73
CA ILE A 147 -15.91 2.52 -8.15
C ILE A 147 -16.28 1.82 -6.84
N ASP A 148 -15.77 0.62 -6.64
CA ASP A 148 -15.94 -0.17 -5.42
C ASP A 148 -14.61 -0.28 -4.67
N ASP A 149 -14.65 -0.02 -3.35
CA ASP A 149 -13.49 -0.15 -2.48
C ASP A 149 -13.91 -0.75 -1.13
N TYR A 150 -13.09 -1.63 -0.60
CA TYR A 150 -13.33 -2.27 0.70
C TYR A 150 -12.75 -1.48 1.87
N ALA A 151 -12.29 -0.26 1.64
CA ALA A 151 -11.74 0.60 2.68
C ALA A 151 -12.73 0.79 3.83
N HIS A 152 -12.31 0.46 5.03
CA HIS A 152 -13.12 0.57 6.25
C HIS A 152 -12.30 1.15 7.41
N HIS A 153 -10.97 1.12 7.37
CA HIS A 153 -10.10 1.81 8.31
C HIS A 153 -9.89 3.27 7.87
N PRO A 154 -9.79 4.25 8.80
CA PRO A 154 -9.65 5.66 8.46
C PRO A 154 -8.54 5.98 7.45
N THR A 155 -7.38 5.35 7.58
CA THR A 155 -6.26 5.54 6.64
C THR A 155 -6.57 4.99 5.25
N GLU A 156 -7.25 3.84 5.15
CA GLU A 156 -7.69 3.27 3.87
C GLU A 156 -8.72 4.18 3.21
N ILE A 157 -9.72 4.65 3.97
CA ILE A 157 -10.75 5.58 3.47
C ILE A 157 -10.09 6.86 2.95
N LYS A 158 -9.14 7.42 3.70
CA LYS A 158 -8.39 8.60 3.28
C LYS A 158 -7.61 8.36 1.98
N ALA A 159 -6.97 7.21 1.83
CA ALA A 159 -6.24 6.84 0.63
C ALA A 159 -7.18 6.70 -0.58
N THR A 160 -8.32 6.03 -0.41
CA THR A 160 -9.35 5.86 -1.43
C THR A 160 -9.94 7.21 -1.86
N LEU A 161 -10.31 8.07 -0.91
CA LEU A 161 -10.84 9.41 -1.21
C LEU A 161 -9.78 10.31 -1.87
N SER A 162 -8.52 10.20 -1.49
CA SER A 162 -7.43 10.93 -2.13
C SER A 162 -7.25 10.48 -3.60
N SER A 163 -7.39 9.19 -3.88
CA SER A 163 -7.38 8.66 -5.25
C SER A 163 -8.60 9.14 -6.04
N ALA A 164 -9.78 9.12 -5.43
CA ALA A 164 -11.01 9.61 -6.05
C ALA A 164 -10.97 11.10 -6.37
N ALA A 165 -10.31 11.91 -5.52
CA ALA A 165 -10.19 13.35 -5.71
C ALA A 165 -9.39 13.75 -6.96
N VAL A 166 -8.40 12.91 -7.36
CA VAL A 166 -7.60 13.16 -8.58
C VAL A 166 -8.19 12.45 -9.81
N TYR A 167 -9.13 11.51 -9.62
CA TYR A 167 -9.83 10.88 -10.73
C TYR A 167 -10.77 11.87 -11.43
N PRO A 168 -10.85 11.90 -12.78
CA PRO A 168 -11.67 12.85 -13.49
C PRO A 168 -13.16 12.78 -13.09
N HIS A 169 -13.70 13.85 -12.52
CA HIS A 169 -15.09 13.92 -12.10
C HIS A 169 -15.57 15.37 -11.99
N GLN A 170 -16.88 15.60 -12.10
CA GLN A 170 -17.53 16.88 -11.79
C GLN A 170 -18.03 16.91 -10.33
N LYS A 171 -18.52 15.78 -9.84
CA LYS A 171 -19.06 15.62 -8.50
C LYS A 171 -18.74 14.23 -7.97
N LEU A 172 -18.19 14.16 -6.75
CA LEU A 172 -17.93 12.91 -6.06
C LEU A 172 -19.08 12.60 -5.09
N TRP A 173 -19.61 11.39 -5.19
CA TRP A 173 -20.56 10.83 -4.24
C TRP A 173 -19.90 9.65 -3.54
N VAL A 174 -20.01 9.61 -2.22
CA VAL A 174 -19.45 8.54 -1.40
C VAL A 174 -20.60 7.86 -0.67
N ALA A 175 -20.76 6.55 -0.91
CA ALA A 175 -21.62 5.68 -0.11
C ALA A 175 -20.73 4.82 0.78
N PHE A 176 -20.82 5.01 2.09
CA PHE A 176 -20.00 4.29 3.05
C PHE A 176 -20.85 3.38 3.92
N GLN A 177 -20.47 2.10 4.01
CA GLN A 177 -21.05 1.14 4.94
C GLN A 177 -19.93 0.57 5.78
N PRO A 178 -19.81 0.94 7.05
CA PRO A 178 -18.80 0.38 7.96
C PRO A 178 -18.94 -1.15 8.08
N VAL A 179 -17.81 -1.86 8.13
CA VAL A 179 -17.77 -3.32 8.12
C VAL A 179 -17.68 -3.91 9.54
N SER A 180 -17.08 -3.15 10.47
CA SER A 180 -16.87 -3.59 11.85
C SER A 180 -17.29 -2.52 12.86
N TYR A 181 -17.73 -2.96 14.05
CA TYR A 181 -18.11 -2.10 15.19
C TYR A 181 -19.27 -1.11 14.98
N THR A 182 -19.97 -1.15 13.85
CA THR A 182 -21.02 -0.19 13.50
C THR A 182 -22.23 -0.22 14.41
N HIS A 183 -22.61 -1.39 14.89
CA HIS A 183 -23.75 -1.55 15.78
C HIS A 183 -23.42 -1.22 17.25
N LEU A 184 -22.14 -1.13 17.61
CA LEU A 184 -21.69 -0.73 18.95
C LEU A 184 -21.47 0.78 19.09
N ARG A 185 -21.26 1.50 17.97
CA ARG A 185 -20.99 2.94 17.93
C ARG A 185 -21.97 3.74 17.09
N ALA A 186 -23.15 3.17 16.82
CA ALA A 186 -24.18 3.77 15.97
C ALA A 186 -24.74 5.13 16.46
N HIS A 187 -24.28 5.62 17.61
CA HIS A 187 -24.67 6.93 18.17
C HIS A 187 -23.54 7.95 18.18
N GLU A 188 -22.34 7.62 17.68
CA GLU A 188 -21.27 8.61 17.50
C GLU A 188 -21.64 9.46 16.28
N THR A 189 -21.66 10.78 16.49
CA THR A 189 -22.04 11.73 15.44
C THR A 189 -20.92 11.91 14.43
N LEU A 190 -21.26 12.27 13.18
CA LEU A 190 -20.34 12.54 12.07
C LEU A 190 -19.23 13.58 12.34
N SER A 191 -19.17 14.16 13.55
CA SER A 191 -18.12 15.09 13.99
C SER A 191 -16.80 14.41 14.38
N ASP A 192 -16.78 13.07 14.43
CA ASP A 192 -15.64 12.28 14.89
C ASP A 192 -14.91 11.55 13.73
N LEU A 193 -15.27 11.88 12.47
CA LEU A 193 -14.61 11.39 11.26
C LEU A 193 -13.65 12.40 10.66
#